data_205d4577c9634d37bb698de8ade057a1
#
_entry.id   205d4577c9634d37bb698de8ade057a1
#
_cell.length_a   1.000
_cell.length_b   1.000
_cell.length_c   1.000
_cell.angle_alpha   90.00
_cell.angle_beta   90.00
_cell.angle_gamma   90.00
#
_symmetry.space_group_name_H-M   'P 1'
#
loop_
_entity.id
_entity.type
_entity.pdbx_description
1 polymer ?
#
loop_
_entity_poly.entity_id
_entity_poly.type
_entity_poly.pdbx_seq_one_letter_code
_entity_poly.pdbx_strand_id
1 'polypeptide(L)'
;MNIKSSLLFSIIASVLLSSCQDKVDLLVHNGLVYTMNNNGTVASSFVVDDGKFIAIGGEELLKKYKAKRVLNLQNLPVYPGLIDSHCHFLKLGLSLQQIDLKGTNSFEEVVTLLKDASEGKQSNSIVGSGWDQNDWEDKSLPNKDRLDELFPDTPVALRRIDGHALLVNQKALDLAGITVDTKVKGGTIIKEDGKLTGVLVDAPMQLVQNILPKPTVEQKIKALQDAAEIGFANGLTSVSVAGLDKEDVFLIDSLQKKGLLDMRVYAMVSNTKENMDYFLEAGPIKTNKLTVRSFKVY
;
A
#
# COMPACT_ATOMS: atom_id res chain seq x y z
N MET A 1 18.36 -72.19 -47.72
CA MET A 1 17.10 -71.58 -47.31
C MET A 1 17.42 -70.81 -46.06
N ASN A 2 17.57 -69.49 -46.20
CA ASN A 2 18.19 -68.60 -45.18
C ASN A 2 17.12 -67.93 -44.29
N ILE A 3 17.05 -68.39 -43.05
CA ILE A 3 16.24 -67.76 -41.98
C ILE A 3 17.21 -66.95 -41.10
N LYS A 4 17.68 -65.79 -41.58
CA LYS A 4 18.52 -64.88 -40.78
C LYS A 4 18.28 -63.39 -41.01
N SER A 5 17.18 -62.99 -41.67
CA SER A 5 16.96 -61.60 -42.02
C SER A 5 15.74 -60.93 -41.33
N SER A 6 14.99 -61.61 -40.46
CA SER A 6 13.75 -61.06 -39.89
C SER A 6 13.83 -60.62 -38.41
N LEU A 7 14.98 -60.73 -37.74
CA LEU A 7 15.11 -60.39 -36.32
C LEU A 7 15.79 -59.05 -36.07
N LEU A 8 16.22 -58.30 -37.09
CA LEU A 8 16.96 -57.05 -36.92
C LEU A 8 16.09 -55.79 -37.11
N PHE A 9 14.82 -55.97 -37.50
CA PHE A 9 13.90 -54.78 -37.74
C PHE A 9 12.96 -54.50 -36.61
N SER A 10 12.89 -55.32 -35.54
CA SER A 10 11.97 -55.12 -34.40
C SER A 10 12.58 -54.39 -33.20
N ILE A 11 13.85 -54.03 -33.20
CA ILE A 11 14.52 -53.38 -32.04
C ILE A 11 14.71 -51.89 -32.21
N ILE A 12 14.44 -51.31 -33.38
CA ILE A 12 14.66 -49.84 -33.64
C ILE A 12 13.38 -48.98 -33.45
N ALA A 13 12.21 -49.60 -33.26
CA ALA A 13 10.96 -48.85 -33.09
C ALA A 13 10.62 -48.46 -31.64
N SER A 14 11.47 -48.74 -30.63
CA SER A 14 11.15 -48.56 -29.21
C SER A 14 11.88 -47.39 -28.52
N VAL A 15 12.58 -46.52 -29.23
CA VAL A 15 13.44 -45.50 -28.60
C VAL A 15 13.21 -44.08 -29.15
N LEU A 16 12.01 -43.68 -29.40
CA LEU A 16 11.72 -42.22 -29.63
C LEU A 16 10.36 -41.84 -29.10
N LEU A 17 9.97 -42.25 -27.90
CA LEU A 17 9.03 -41.46 -27.08
C LEU A 17 9.87 -40.65 -26.10
N SER A 18 10.72 -39.74 -26.61
CA SER A 18 11.18 -38.61 -25.85
C SER A 18 9.92 -37.80 -25.51
N SER A 19 9.44 -38.00 -24.32
CA SER A 19 8.41 -37.12 -23.75
C SER A 19 8.91 -35.67 -23.87
N CYS A 20 8.49 -34.97 -24.92
CA CYS A 20 8.77 -33.56 -25.08
C CYS A 20 8.00 -32.84 -23.97
N GLN A 21 8.67 -32.56 -22.86
CA GLN A 21 8.07 -31.81 -21.78
C GLN A 21 7.82 -30.38 -22.27
N ASP A 22 6.62 -29.86 -22.04
CA ASP A 22 6.28 -28.47 -22.33
C ASP A 22 7.13 -27.54 -21.44
N LYS A 23 7.81 -26.58 -22.05
CA LYS A 23 8.62 -25.60 -21.32
C LYS A 23 7.72 -24.54 -20.73
N VAL A 24 7.92 -24.23 -19.44
CA VAL A 24 7.09 -23.27 -18.68
C VAL A 24 7.95 -22.45 -17.73
N ASP A 25 7.40 -21.38 -17.17
CA ASP A 25 8.15 -20.48 -16.30
C ASP A 25 8.30 -21.04 -14.89
N LEU A 26 7.22 -21.55 -14.28
CA LEU A 26 7.20 -21.99 -12.88
C LEU A 26 6.37 -23.26 -12.74
N LEU A 27 6.91 -24.22 -12.00
CA LEU A 27 6.19 -25.39 -11.49
C LEU A 27 6.30 -25.39 -9.96
N VAL A 28 5.18 -25.44 -9.29
CA VAL A 28 5.08 -25.55 -7.83
C VAL A 28 4.51 -26.92 -7.50
N HIS A 29 5.12 -27.62 -6.54
CA HIS A 29 4.70 -28.97 -6.18
C HIS A 29 4.84 -29.27 -4.68
N ASN A 30 4.32 -30.42 -4.26
CA ASN A 30 4.35 -30.89 -2.88
C ASN A 30 3.80 -29.82 -1.90
N GLY A 31 2.61 -29.27 -2.21
CA GLY A 31 1.94 -28.27 -1.40
C GLY A 31 0.50 -28.63 -1.07
N LEU A 32 -0.15 -27.77 -0.31
CA LEU A 32 -1.60 -27.78 -0.07
C LEU A 32 -2.21 -26.58 -0.81
N VAL A 33 -2.51 -26.77 -2.10
CA VAL A 33 -2.98 -25.68 -2.98
C VAL A 33 -4.50 -25.56 -2.88
N TYR A 34 -4.97 -24.59 -2.13
CA TYR A 34 -6.40 -24.27 -1.98
C TYR A 34 -6.87 -23.50 -3.23
N THR A 35 -7.58 -24.19 -4.13
CA THR A 35 -7.97 -23.63 -5.43
C THR A 35 -9.12 -22.63 -5.33
N MET A 36 -9.86 -22.61 -4.22
CA MET A 36 -11.06 -21.80 -3.98
C MET A 36 -12.11 -21.94 -5.07
N ASN A 37 -12.12 -23.07 -5.79
CA ASN A 37 -13.20 -23.38 -6.74
C ASN A 37 -14.48 -23.82 -5.99
N ASN A 38 -15.60 -23.91 -6.72
CA ASN A 38 -16.89 -24.25 -6.13
C ASN A 38 -16.92 -25.60 -5.39
N ASN A 39 -16.00 -26.50 -5.68
CA ASN A 39 -15.90 -27.84 -5.07
C ASN A 39 -14.94 -27.87 -3.88
N GLY A 40 -14.28 -26.76 -3.53
CA GLY A 40 -13.28 -26.72 -2.46
C GLY A 40 -12.07 -27.61 -2.72
N THR A 41 -11.69 -27.83 -3.98
CA THR A 41 -10.60 -28.74 -4.35
C THR A 41 -9.27 -28.25 -3.77
N VAL A 42 -8.51 -29.19 -3.15
CA VAL A 42 -7.12 -28.97 -2.74
C VAL A 42 -6.24 -29.80 -3.68
N ALA A 43 -5.34 -29.13 -4.38
CA ALA A 43 -4.35 -29.75 -5.26
C ALA A 43 -2.97 -29.82 -4.58
N SER A 44 -2.01 -30.56 -5.12
CA SER A 44 -0.63 -30.57 -4.60
C SER A 44 0.35 -29.82 -5.47
N SER A 45 -0.03 -29.47 -6.69
CA SER A 45 0.87 -28.85 -7.66
C SER A 45 0.13 -27.90 -8.59
N PHE A 46 0.85 -26.93 -9.13
CA PHE A 46 0.37 -26.09 -10.23
C PHE A 46 1.51 -25.60 -11.12
N VAL A 47 1.17 -25.17 -12.32
CA VAL A 47 2.10 -24.68 -13.33
C VAL A 47 1.68 -23.29 -13.80
N VAL A 48 2.66 -22.39 -13.90
CA VAL A 48 2.47 -21.02 -14.40
C VAL A 48 3.37 -20.82 -15.62
N ASP A 49 2.79 -20.22 -16.66
CA ASP A 49 3.49 -19.76 -17.84
C ASP A 49 2.93 -18.41 -18.29
N ASP A 50 3.79 -17.48 -18.66
CA ASP A 50 3.40 -16.10 -19.01
C ASP A 50 2.44 -15.46 -17.99
N GLY A 51 2.75 -15.66 -16.70
CA GLY A 51 1.97 -15.09 -15.59
C GLY A 51 0.56 -15.68 -15.39
N LYS A 52 0.25 -16.84 -16.03
CA LYS A 52 -1.07 -17.49 -15.92
C LYS A 52 -0.94 -18.92 -15.43
N PHE A 53 -1.91 -19.40 -14.67
CA PHE A 53 -2.06 -20.81 -14.36
C PHE A 53 -2.45 -21.56 -15.63
N ILE A 54 -1.61 -22.52 -16.05
CA ILE A 54 -1.89 -23.37 -17.21
C ILE A 54 -2.27 -24.81 -16.82
N ALA A 55 -1.92 -25.22 -15.61
CA ALA A 55 -2.34 -26.49 -15.03
C ALA A 55 -2.39 -26.44 -13.52
N ILE A 56 -3.33 -27.16 -12.93
CA ILE A 56 -3.46 -27.40 -11.48
C ILE A 56 -3.77 -28.88 -11.32
N GLY A 57 -3.05 -29.58 -10.44
CA GLY A 57 -3.18 -31.03 -10.29
C GLY A 57 -2.31 -31.59 -9.20
N GLY A 58 -1.80 -32.80 -9.46
CA GLY A 58 -0.91 -33.54 -8.58
C GLY A 58 0.54 -33.58 -9.08
N GLU A 59 1.30 -34.52 -8.55
CA GLU A 59 2.73 -34.69 -8.87
C GLU A 59 2.98 -35.18 -10.34
N GLU A 60 1.96 -35.60 -11.07
CA GLU A 60 2.02 -35.90 -12.49
C GLU A 60 2.48 -34.72 -13.34
N LEU A 61 2.27 -33.48 -12.87
CA LEU A 61 2.70 -32.27 -13.55
C LEU A 61 4.24 -32.19 -13.69
N LEU A 62 4.99 -32.75 -12.73
CA LEU A 62 6.46 -32.83 -12.78
C LEU A 62 6.98 -33.65 -13.97
N LYS A 63 6.19 -34.61 -14.43
CA LYS A 63 6.54 -35.44 -15.60
C LYS A 63 6.16 -34.77 -16.91
N LYS A 64 5.10 -33.95 -16.89
CA LYS A 64 4.55 -33.29 -18.08
C LYS A 64 5.27 -32.01 -18.45
N TYR A 65 5.71 -31.21 -17.46
CA TYR A 65 6.26 -29.87 -17.66
C TYR A 65 7.74 -29.80 -17.25
N LYS A 66 8.53 -29.02 -18.01
CA LYS A 66 9.90 -28.63 -17.68
C LYS A 66 9.93 -27.13 -17.37
N ALA A 67 9.93 -26.75 -16.11
CA ALA A 67 9.90 -25.38 -15.69
C ALA A 67 11.31 -24.76 -15.64
N LYS A 68 11.39 -23.44 -15.92
CA LYS A 68 12.58 -22.62 -15.64
C LYS A 68 12.88 -22.57 -14.14
N ARG A 69 11.83 -22.54 -13.32
CA ARG A 69 11.90 -22.54 -11.86
C ARG A 69 10.97 -23.61 -11.29
N VAL A 70 11.48 -24.41 -10.38
CA VAL A 70 10.70 -25.42 -9.64
C VAL A 70 10.74 -25.06 -8.16
N LEU A 71 9.57 -25.06 -7.51
CA LEU A 71 9.42 -24.75 -6.09
C LEU A 71 8.76 -25.93 -5.38
N ASN A 72 9.49 -26.55 -4.46
CA ASN A 72 8.95 -27.55 -3.54
C ASN A 72 8.43 -26.87 -2.29
N LEU A 73 7.15 -26.97 -2.01
CA LEU A 73 6.49 -26.32 -0.87
C LEU A 73 6.59 -27.08 0.45
N GLN A 74 7.09 -28.32 0.43
CA GLN A 74 7.25 -29.12 1.66
C GLN A 74 5.93 -29.21 2.47
N ASN A 75 4.82 -29.41 1.80
CA ASN A 75 3.45 -29.45 2.35
C ASN A 75 2.93 -28.11 2.91
N LEU A 76 3.59 -26.98 2.63
CA LEU A 76 3.07 -25.68 3.02
C LEU A 76 1.80 -25.31 2.23
N PRO A 77 0.86 -24.59 2.86
CA PRO A 77 -0.36 -24.15 2.20
C PRO A 77 -0.12 -23.03 1.19
N VAL A 78 -0.90 -23.04 0.11
CA VAL A 78 -0.97 -21.96 -0.89
C VAL A 78 -2.40 -21.51 -1.03
N TYR A 79 -2.60 -20.20 -0.91
CA TYR A 79 -3.89 -19.56 -1.11
C TYR A 79 -3.82 -18.57 -2.29
N PRO A 80 -4.94 -18.28 -2.96
CA PRO A 80 -5.04 -17.11 -3.82
C PRO A 80 -4.65 -15.85 -3.05
N GLY A 81 -4.00 -14.90 -3.71
CA GLY A 81 -3.63 -13.64 -3.09
C GLY A 81 -4.84 -12.92 -2.52
N LEU A 82 -4.69 -12.35 -1.32
CA LEU A 82 -5.74 -11.65 -0.61
C LEU A 82 -6.07 -10.31 -1.27
N ILE A 83 -7.27 -9.81 -1.03
CA ILE A 83 -7.76 -8.53 -1.54
C ILE A 83 -8.19 -7.67 -0.35
N ASP A 84 -7.58 -6.50 -0.20
CA ASP A 84 -8.10 -5.48 0.70
C ASP A 84 -9.20 -4.70 -0.04
N SER A 85 -10.43 -4.80 0.45
CA SER A 85 -11.61 -4.21 -0.19
C SER A 85 -11.79 -2.72 0.10
N HIS A 86 -11.04 -2.14 1.05
CA HIS A 86 -11.11 -0.73 1.40
C HIS A 86 -9.85 -0.25 2.10
N CYS A 87 -8.96 0.43 1.39
CA CYS A 87 -7.75 1.00 1.95
C CYS A 87 -7.47 2.43 1.43
N HIS A 88 -6.44 3.05 2.01
CA HIS A 88 -5.86 4.32 1.56
C HIS A 88 -4.39 4.13 1.18
N PHE A 89 -4.17 3.37 0.10
CA PHE A 89 -2.88 2.82 -0.29
C PHE A 89 -1.75 3.85 -0.40
N LEU A 90 -1.96 4.95 -1.16
CA LEU A 90 -0.98 6.04 -1.26
C LEU A 90 -0.76 6.73 0.09
N LYS A 91 -1.83 6.95 0.87
CA LYS A 91 -1.71 7.60 2.18
C LYS A 91 -0.92 6.74 3.17
N LEU A 92 -1.08 5.41 3.14
CA LEU A 92 -0.26 4.49 3.92
C LEU A 92 1.22 4.69 3.61
N GLY A 93 1.60 4.63 2.33
CA GLY A 93 3.00 4.81 1.95
C GLY A 93 3.56 6.20 2.29
N LEU A 94 2.77 7.26 2.14
CA LEU A 94 3.16 8.61 2.55
C LEU A 94 3.35 8.72 4.07
N SER A 95 2.55 8.00 4.88
CA SER A 95 2.71 8.01 6.33
C SER A 95 4.02 7.37 6.79
N LEU A 96 4.57 6.43 6.02
CA LEU A 96 5.88 5.82 6.30
C LEU A 96 7.06 6.79 6.11
N GLN A 97 6.82 7.91 5.44
CA GLN A 97 7.83 8.97 5.24
C GLN A 97 7.76 10.07 6.31
N GLN A 98 6.81 9.97 7.23
CA GLN A 98 6.64 10.86 8.37
C GLN A 98 7.36 10.29 9.60
N ILE A 99 7.54 11.13 10.62
CA ILE A 99 8.06 10.67 11.90
C ILE A 99 7.02 9.77 12.55
N ASP A 100 7.38 8.50 12.81
CA ASP A 100 6.48 7.56 13.48
C ASP A 100 6.47 7.83 15.00
N LEU A 101 5.27 8.16 15.51
CA LEU A 101 5.03 8.51 16.90
C LEU A 101 4.23 7.43 17.65
N LYS A 102 3.98 6.28 16.98
CA LYS A 102 3.22 5.19 17.60
C LYS A 102 4.00 4.57 18.74
N GLY A 103 3.27 4.18 19.78
CA GLY A 103 3.85 3.50 20.94
C GLY A 103 4.67 4.39 21.86
N THR A 104 4.61 5.73 21.68
CA THR A 104 5.18 6.66 22.64
C THR A 104 4.39 6.62 23.95
N ASN A 105 5.12 6.72 25.10
CA ASN A 105 4.54 6.62 26.43
C ASN A 105 4.35 7.98 27.12
N SER A 106 4.80 9.05 26.47
CA SER A 106 4.65 10.43 26.97
C SER A 106 4.79 11.45 25.84
N PHE A 107 4.35 12.69 26.09
CA PHE A 107 4.58 13.79 25.15
C PHE A 107 6.06 14.16 25.05
N GLU A 108 6.85 14.04 26.13
CA GLU A 108 8.30 14.29 26.08
C GLU A 108 9.03 13.25 25.21
N GLU A 109 8.55 12.02 25.13
CA GLU A 109 9.09 11.03 24.18
C GLU A 109 8.79 11.43 22.73
N VAL A 110 7.58 11.93 22.44
CA VAL A 110 7.25 12.52 21.14
C VAL A 110 8.23 13.66 20.80
N VAL A 111 8.43 14.59 21.72
CA VAL A 111 9.35 15.73 21.53
C VAL A 111 10.78 15.25 21.25
N THR A 112 11.24 14.22 21.94
CA THR A 112 12.57 13.62 21.73
C THR A 112 12.70 13.04 20.32
N LEU A 113 11.72 12.26 19.87
CA LEU A 113 11.69 11.71 18.51
C LEU A 113 11.72 12.80 17.43
N LEU A 114 11.01 13.90 17.64
CA LEU A 114 11.02 15.03 16.70
C LEU A 114 12.40 15.69 16.63
N LYS A 115 13.06 15.88 17.78
CA LYS A 115 14.37 16.47 17.88
C LYS A 115 15.39 15.59 17.14
N ASP A 116 15.44 14.31 17.45
CA ASP A 116 16.36 13.34 16.84
C ASP A 116 16.17 13.24 15.32
N ALA A 117 14.91 13.20 14.85
CA ALA A 117 14.58 13.15 13.44
C ALA A 117 14.94 14.44 12.68
N SER A 118 14.98 15.58 13.37
CA SER A 118 15.26 16.90 12.80
C SER A 118 16.74 17.29 12.86
N GLU A 119 17.55 16.59 13.67
CA GLU A 119 18.94 16.91 13.87
C GLU A 119 19.74 16.84 12.55
N GLY A 120 20.46 17.92 12.22
CA GLY A 120 21.25 18.03 11.00
C GLY A 120 20.46 18.12 9.69
N LYS A 121 19.14 18.21 9.75
CA LYS A 121 18.27 18.34 8.56
C LYS A 121 17.65 19.72 8.50
N GLN A 122 17.78 20.38 7.34
CA GLN A 122 16.95 21.55 7.03
C GLN A 122 15.66 21.05 6.40
N SER A 123 14.54 21.19 7.11
CA SER A 123 13.22 20.84 6.61
C SER A 123 12.31 22.07 6.65
N ASN A 124 11.50 22.23 5.60
CA ASN A 124 10.50 23.29 5.54
C ASN A 124 9.29 23.03 6.47
N SER A 125 9.17 21.83 7.01
CA SER A 125 8.14 21.45 7.97
C SER A 125 8.52 20.13 8.66
N ILE A 126 8.02 19.93 9.88
CA ILE A 126 8.15 18.68 10.63
C ILE A 126 6.77 18.05 10.71
N VAL A 127 6.66 16.82 10.15
CA VAL A 127 5.38 16.10 10.11
C VAL A 127 5.57 14.73 10.76
N GLY A 128 4.70 14.42 11.72
CA GLY A 128 4.68 13.14 12.41
C GLY A 128 3.26 12.58 12.50
N SER A 129 3.16 11.29 12.78
CA SER A 129 1.86 10.61 12.88
C SER A 129 1.92 9.48 13.89
N GLY A 130 0.83 9.30 14.63
CA GLY A 130 0.66 8.11 15.47
C GLY A 130 0.69 8.34 16.97
N TRP A 131 0.80 9.59 17.47
CA TRP A 131 0.70 9.84 18.90
C TRP A 131 -0.72 9.53 19.41
N ASP A 132 -0.80 9.03 20.65
CA ASP A 132 -2.06 8.81 21.36
C ASP A 132 -1.85 9.09 22.84
N GLN A 133 -2.48 10.17 23.36
CA GLN A 133 -2.40 10.49 24.78
C GLN A 133 -3.07 9.44 25.70
N ASN A 134 -3.92 8.56 25.14
CA ASN A 134 -4.52 7.49 25.91
C ASN A 134 -3.51 6.41 26.32
N ASP A 135 -2.38 6.30 25.62
CA ASP A 135 -1.28 5.40 25.93
C ASP A 135 -0.31 5.99 26.97
N TRP A 136 -0.41 7.32 27.25
CA TRP A 136 0.48 8.02 28.17
C TRP A 136 -0.01 7.93 29.62
N GLU A 137 0.89 8.18 30.58
CA GLU A 137 0.52 8.30 31.98
C GLU A 137 -0.40 9.51 32.21
N ASP A 138 -0.02 10.68 31.70
CA ASP A 138 -0.87 11.86 31.62
C ASP A 138 -1.72 11.77 30.33
N LYS A 139 -3.01 11.52 30.50
CA LYS A 139 -3.99 11.37 29.41
C LYS A 139 -4.59 12.70 28.94
N SER A 140 -4.11 13.83 29.45
CA SER A 140 -4.52 15.15 28.99
C SER A 140 -4.04 15.38 27.53
N LEU A 141 -4.75 16.23 26.81
CA LEU A 141 -4.28 16.64 25.48
C LEU A 141 -2.99 17.45 25.63
N PRO A 142 -1.98 17.18 24.82
CA PRO A 142 -0.74 17.95 24.83
C PRO A 142 -1.00 19.38 24.33
N ASN A 143 -0.12 20.31 24.70
CA ASN A 143 -0.12 21.66 24.16
C ASN A 143 1.13 21.93 23.31
N LYS A 144 1.12 23.06 22.60
CA LYS A 144 2.15 23.44 21.64
C LYS A 144 3.45 24.00 22.25
N ASP A 145 3.47 24.33 23.53
CA ASP A 145 4.52 25.16 24.15
C ASP A 145 5.93 24.56 23.94
N ARG A 146 6.08 23.25 24.16
CA ARG A 146 7.36 22.57 23.93
C ARG A 146 7.78 22.55 22.44
N LEU A 147 6.80 22.49 21.54
CA LEU A 147 7.06 22.57 20.09
C LEU A 147 7.46 23.98 19.67
N ASP A 148 6.86 25.01 20.28
CA ASP A 148 7.19 26.42 20.04
C ASP A 148 8.62 26.74 20.49
N GLU A 149 9.05 26.21 21.65
CA GLU A 149 10.41 26.37 22.16
C GLU A 149 11.46 25.75 21.21
N LEU A 150 11.22 24.56 20.72
CA LEU A 150 12.19 23.79 19.95
C LEU A 150 12.19 24.14 18.46
N PHE A 151 11.04 24.49 17.91
CA PHE A 151 10.84 24.72 16.49
C PHE A 151 10.12 26.06 16.21
N PRO A 152 10.68 27.21 16.68
CA PRO A 152 9.98 28.50 16.58
C PRO A 152 9.76 28.95 15.13
N ASP A 153 10.65 28.57 14.22
CA ASP A 153 10.61 28.99 12.81
C ASP A 153 10.15 27.91 11.83
N THR A 154 10.05 26.67 12.30
CA THR A 154 9.65 25.52 11.45
C THR A 154 8.25 25.05 11.82
N PRO A 155 7.28 25.04 10.90
CA PRO A 155 5.94 24.52 11.19
C PRO A 155 5.98 23.03 11.53
N VAL A 156 5.35 22.68 12.65
CA VAL A 156 5.21 21.31 13.14
C VAL A 156 3.75 20.89 13.06
N ALA A 157 3.49 19.69 12.56
CA ALA A 157 2.15 19.12 12.47
C ALA A 157 2.17 17.61 12.78
N LEU A 158 1.60 17.22 13.91
CA LEU A 158 1.62 15.88 14.46
C LEU A 158 0.20 15.32 14.50
N ARG A 159 -0.08 14.29 13.68
CA ARG A 159 -1.39 13.66 13.59
C ARG A 159 -1.57 12.60 14.66
N ARG A 160 -2.70 12.65 15.37
CA ARG A 160 -3.09 11.59 16.30
C ARG A 160 -3.38 10.29 15.56
N ILE A 161 -3.23 9.16 16.23
CA ILE A 161 -3.35 7.81 15.63
C ILE A 161 -4.71 7.55 14.98
N ASP A 162 -5.78 8.10 15.52
CA ASP A 162 -7.14 7.97 14.97
C ASP A 162 -7.40 8.86 13.74
N GLY A 163 -6.45 9.77 13.42
CA GLY A 163 -6.56 10.69 12.29
C GLY A 163 -7.47 11.90 12.51
N HIS A 164 -8.14 12.00 13.67
CA HIS A 164 -9.14 13.05 13.98
C HIS A 164 -8.59 14.25 14.75
N ALA A 165 -7.33 14.21 15.19
CA ALA A 165 -6.68 15.37 15.82
C ALA A 165 -5.30 15.64 15.21
N LEU A 166 -4.91 16.92 15.23
CA LEU A 166 -3.61 17.42 14.81
C LEU A 166 -3.08 18.36 15.90
N LEU A 167 -1.92 18.03 16.45
CA LEU A 167 -1.17 18.96 17.31
C LEU A 167 -0.20 19.75 16.44
N VAL A 168 -0.23 21.06 16.53
CA VAL A 168 0.60 21.96 15.74
C VAL A 168 1.26 23.02 16.63
N ASN A 169 2.42 23.54 16.20
CA ASN A 169 3.07 24.64 16.89
C ASN A 169 2.51 26.02 16.46
N GLN A 170 2.93 27.09 17.13
CA GLN A 170 2.51 28.46 16.82
C GLN A 170 2.84 28.84 15.37
N LYS A 171 4.03 28.44 14.88
CA LYS A 171 4.43 28.72 13.50
C LYS A 171 3.46 28.16 12.47
N ALA A 172 2.97 26.94 12.68
CA ALA A 172 1.96 26.32 11.80
C ALA A 172 0.60 27.04 11.90
N LEU A 173 0.18 27.48 13.11
CA LEU A 173 -1.03 28.27 13.31
C LEU A 173 -0.94 29.60 12.56
N ASP A 174 0.17 30.31 12.69
CA ASP A 174 0.39 31.62 12.05
C ASP A 174 0.34 31.50 10.51
N LEU A 175 1.04 30.51 9.95
CA LEU A 175 1.03 30.26 8.51
C LEU A 175 -0.35 29.85 7.99
N ALA A 176 -1.15 29.15 8.80
CA ALA A 176 -2.52 28.76 8.46
C ALA A 176 -3.55 29.88 8.72
N GLY A 177 -3.13 31.03 9.29
CA GLY A 177 -4.01 32.15 9.64
C GLY A 177 -5.00 31.81 10.77
N ILE A 178 -4.63 30.86 11.66
CA ILE A 178 -5.48 30.43 12.77
C ILE A 178 -5.23 31.33 13.99
N THR A 179 -6.28 31.97 14.45
CA THR A 179 -6.28 32.84 15.63
C THR A 179 -7.30 32.33 16.66
N VAL A 180 -7.30 32.95 17.84
CA VAL A 180 -8.30 32.66 18.90
C VAL A 180 -9.75 32.89 18.44
N ASP A 181 -9.96 33.75 17.44
CA ASP A 181 -11.30 34.10 16.92
C ASP A 181 -11.71 33.23 15.74
N THR A 182 -10.80 32.40 15.24
CA THR A 182 -11.08 31.51 14.10
C THR A 182 -12.20 30.53 14.44
N LYS A 183 -13.20 30.45 13.58
CA LYS A 183 -14.35 29.54 13.69
C LYS A 183 -14.42 28.67 12.43
N VAL A 184 -14.50 27.37 12.61
CA VAL A 184 -14.63 26.38 11.51
C VAL A 184 -15.81 25.46 11.82
N LYS A 185 -16.74 25.33 10.89
CA LYS A 185 -17.85 24.38 11.01
C LYS A 185 -17.34 22.95 10.81
N GLY A 186 -17.79 22.02 11.64
CA GLY A 186 -17.44 20.59 11.49
C GLY A 186 -16.16 20.20 12.22
N GLY A 187 -15.75 20.96 13.25
CA GLY A 187 -14.60 20.61 14.07
C GLY A 187 -14.36 21.62 15.18
N THR A 188 -13.26 21.45 15.91
CA THR A 188 -12.94 22.27 17.09
C THR A 188 -11.47 22.68 17.07
N ILE A 189 -11.19 23.94 17.42
CA ILE A 189 -9.88 24.48 17.77
C ILE A 189 -9.81 24.54 19.30
N ILE A 190 -8.98 23.69 19.90
CA ILE A 190 -8.91 23.57 21.37
C ILE A 190 -8.22 24.79 21.97
N LYS A 191 -8.83 25.33 23.02
CA LYS A 191 -8.36 26.50 23.77
C LYS A 191 -8.34 26.20 25.26
N GLU A 192 -7.38 26.75 25.95
CA GLU A 192 -7.26 26.73 27.39
C GLU A 192 -6.94 28.15 27.87
N ASP A 193 -7.66 28.67 28.86
CA ASP A 193 -7.54 30.04 29.37
C ASP A 193 -7.53 31.11 28.27
N GLY A 194 -8.34 30.92 27.23
CA GLY A 194 -8.46 31.84 26.10
C GLY A 194 -7.30 31.79 25.10
N LYS A 195 -6.33 30.89 25.27
CA LYS A 195 -5.18 30.69 24.37
C LYS A 195 -5.34 29.42 23.54
N LEU A 196 -4.75 29.41 22.34
CA LEU A 196 -4.70 28.23 21.50
C LEU A 196 -3.73 27.19 22.10
N THR A 197 -4.19 25.95 22.29
CA THR A 197 -3.33 24.84 22.74
C THR A 197 -2.50 24.26 21.60
N GLY A 198 -2.85 24.53 20.34
CA GLY A 198 -2.25 23.89 19.17
C GLY A 198 -3.00 22.63 18.73
N VAL A 199 -3.98 22.15 19.49
CA VAL A 199 -4.77 20.97 19.09
C VAL A 199 -5.96 21.39 18.23
N LEU A 200 -6.04 20.82 17.03
CA LEU A 200 -7.10 20.99 16.06
C LEU A 200 -7.83 19.64 15.89
N VAL A 201 -9.15 19.65 15.90
CA VAL A 201 -9.97 18.42 15.75
C VAL A 201 -10.84 18.54 14.51
N ASP A 202 -10.80 17.55 13.63
CA ASP A 202 -11.56 17.41 12.39
C ASP A 202 -11.34 18.58 11.38
N ALA A 203 -12.39 19.30 10.97
CA ALA A 203 -12.33 20.28 9.87
C ALA A 203 -11.22 21.36 9.99
N PRO A 204 -10.89 21.93 11.16
CA PRO A 204 -9.79 22.88 11.30
C PRO A 204 -8.41 22.34 10.89
N MET A 205 -8.20 21.02 10.96
CA MET A 205 -6.94 20.39 10.53
C MET A 205 -6.62 20.71 9.06
N GLN A 206 -7.64 20.87 8.23
CA GLN A 206 -7.47 21.16 6.80
C GLN A 206 -6.77 22.50 6.56
N LEU A 207 -6.96 23.51 7.44
CA LEU A 207 -6.28 24.79 7.32
C LEU A 207 -4.76 24.64 7.39
N VAL A 208 -4.27 23.79 8.31
CA VAL A 208 -2.83 23.51 8.43
C VAL A 208 -2.37 22.59 7.30
N GLN A 209 -3.14 21.59 6.92
CA GLN A 209 -2.77 20.71 5.81
C GLN A 209 -2.56 21.46 4.49
N ASN A 210 -3.29 22.53 4.27
CA ASN A 210 -3.18 23.35 3.05
C ASN A 210 -1.86 24.15 2.97
N ILE A 211 -1.22 24.43 4.10
CA ILE A 211 0.06 25.17 4.14
C ILE A 211 1.29 24.23 4.16
N LEU A 212 1.10 22.95 4.43
CA LEU A 212 2.19 21.99 4.40
C LEU A 212 2.60 21.69 2.96
N PRO A 213 3.89 21.41 2.71
CA PRO A 213 4.36 21.02 1.38
C PRO A 213 3.59 19.78 0.88
N LYS A 214 3.14 19.86 -0.37
CA LYS A 214 2.55 18.68 -1.03
C LYS A 214 3.63 17.66 -1.33
N PRO A 215 3.34 16.35 -1.24
CA PRO A 215 4.29 15.31 -1.62
C PRO A 215 4.74 15.47 -3.07
N THR A 216 6.05 15.36 -3.30
CA THR A 216 6.61 15.33 -4.66
C THR A 216 6.23 14.04 -5.39
N VAL A 217 6.42 14.01 -6.71
CA VAL A 217 6.17 12.80 -7.49
C VAL A 217 7.07 11.65 -7.02
N GLU A 218 8.33 11.93 -6.71
CA GLU A 218 9.29 10.94 -6.19
C GLU A 218 8.84 10.37 -4.84
N GLN A 219 8.34 11.21 -3.94
CA GLN A 219 7.79 10.77 -2.67
C GLN A 219 6.55 9.89 -2.87
N LYS A 220 5.66 10.24 -3.81
CA LYS A 220 4.49 9.42 -4.14
C LYS A 220 4.89 8.06 -4.76
N ILE A 221 5.91 8.04 -5.63
CA ILE A 221 6.44 6.79 -6.21
C ILE A 221 6.94 5.87 -5.10
N LYS A 222 7.83 6.39 -4.25
CA LYS A 222 8.34 5.61 -3.11
C LYS A 222 7.21 5.14 -2.19
N ALA A 223 6.25 6.00 -1.88
CA ALA A 223 5.10 5.67 -1.04
C ALA A 223 4.29 4.49 -1.61
N LEU A 224 4.00 4.50 -2.92
CA LEU A 224 3.28 3.42 -3.58
C LEU A 224 4.06 2.11 -3.56
N GLN A 225 5.38 2.16 -3.73
CA GLN A 225 6.25 0.98 -3.66
C GLN A 225 6.33 0.42 -2.25
N ASP A 226 6.58 1.25 -1.24
CA ASP A 226 6.66 0.83 0.16
C ASP A 226 5.31 0.23 0.64
N ALA A 227 4.19 0.85 0.28
CA ALA A 227 2.87 0.30 0.58
C ALA A 227 2.61 -1.04 -0.13
N ALA A 228 3.12 -1.23 -1.35
CA ALA A 228 3.02 -2.50 -2.06
C ALA A 228 3.84 -3.61 -1.38
N GLU A 229 5.05 -3.30 -0.91
CA GLU A 229 5.89 -4.24 -0.15
C GLU A 229 5.18 -4.72 1.13
N ILE A 230 4.60 -3.78 1.90
CA ILE A 230 3.79 -4.12 3.09
C ILE A 230 2.60 -4.99 2.69
N GLY A 231 1.87 -4.63 1.63
CA GLY A 231 0.75 -5.42 1.13
C GLY A 231 1.16 -6.84 0.78
N PHE A 232 2.22 -7.03 0.00
CA PHE A 232 2.72 -8.36 -0.39
C PHE A 232 3.22 -9.17 0.80
N ALA A 233 3.90 -8.54 1.76
CA ALA A 233 4.36 -9.20 2.99
C ALA A 233 3.19 -9.76 3.82
N ASN A 234 1.99 -9.15 3.70
CA ASN A 234 0.76 -9.61 4.33
C ASN A 234 -0.15 -10.45 3.41
N GLY A 235 0.36 -10.89 2.25
CA GLY A 235 -0.37 -11.75 1.32
C GLY A 235 -1.40 -11.02 0.44
N LEU A 236 -1.47 -9.70 0.49
CA LEU A 236 -2.32 -8.91 -0.40
C LEU A 236 -1.72 -8.87 -1.82
N THR A 237 -2.54 -9.08 -2.83
CA THR A 237 -2.16 -8.93 -4.24
C THR A 237 -3.02 -7.92 -4.99
N SER A 238 -4.10 -7.47 -4.35
CA SER A 238 -5.02 -6.48 -4.87
C SER A 238 -5.50 -5.57 -3.75
N VAL A 239 -5.71 -4.30 -4.06
CA VAL A 239 -6.24 -3.31 -3.11
C VAL A 239 -7.33 -2.48 -3.76
N SER A 240 -8.36 -2.15 -2.97
CA SER A 240 -9.45 -1.25 -3.36
C SER A 240 -9.23 0.09 -2.67
N VAL A 241 -8.74 1.08 -3.40
CA VAL A 241 -8.30 2.37 -2.85
C VAL A 241 -9.45 3.35 -2.87
N ALA A 242 -9.83 3.84 -1.68
CA ALA A 242 -10.94 4.76 -1.51
C ALA A 242 -10.45 6.22 -1.53
N GLY A 243 -10.74 6.90 -2.63
CA GLY A 243 -10.44 8.33 -2.81
C GLY A 243 -9.03 8.57 -3.34
N LEU A 244 -8.85 8.43 -4.65
CA LEU A 244 -7.66 8.86 -5.39
C LEU A 244 -8.03 10.05 -6.29
N ASP A 245 -7.08 10.96 -6.47
CA ASP A 245 -7.22 12.01 -7.46
C ASP A 245 -6.71 11.54 -8.82
N LYS A 246 -7.10 12.23 -9.87
CA LYS A 246 -6.77 11.92 -11.26
C LYS A 246 -5.26 11.70 -11.48
N GLU A 247 -4.43 12.59 -10.95
CA GLU A 247 -2.98 12.54 -11.06
C GLU A 247 -2.40 11.28 -10.43
N ASP A 248 -2.93 10.87 -9.28
CA ASP A 248 -2.48 9.67 -8.56
C ASP A 248 -2.90 8.39 -9.30
N VAL A 249 -4.07 8.39 -9.92
CA VAL A 249 -4.52 7.30 -10.81
C VAL A 249 -3.57 7.14 -11.99
N PHE A 250 -3.19 8.24 -12.66
CA PHE A 250 -2.25 8.19 -13.78
C PHE A 250 -0.82 7.84 -13.36
N LEU A 251 -0.40 8.26 -12.18
CA LEU A 251 0.90 7.85 -11.62
C LEU A 251 0.93 6.33 -11.42
N ILE A 252 -0.11 5.75 -10.81
CA ILE A 252 -0.25 4.30 -10.62
C ILE A 252 -0.21 3.57 -11.97
N ASP A 253 -0.99 4.01 -12.97
CA ASP A 253 -1.01 3.42 -14.31
C ASP A 253 0.38 3.46 -14.97
N SER A 254 1.06 4.60 -14.86
CA SER A 254 2.42 4.76 -15.39
C SER A 254 3.41 3.80 -14.73
N LEU A 255 3.38 3.66 -13.40
CA LEU A 255 4.26 2.76 -12.66
C LEU A 255 3.99 1.30 -13.01
N GLN A 256 2.72 0.91 -13.14
CA GLN A 256 2.33 -0.45 -13.53
C GLN A 256 2.78 -0.78 -14.96
N LYS A 257 2.64 0.15 -15.92
CA LYS A 257 3.13 -0.01 -17.31
C LYS A 257 4.65 -0.15 -17.39
N LYS A 258 5.37 0.51 -16.49
CA LYS A 258 6.84 0.42 -16.38
C LYS A 258 7.33 -0.80 -15.59
N GLY A 259 6.44 -1.61 -15.01
CA GLY A 259 6.81 -2.73 -14.14
C GLY A 259 7.40 -2.30 -12.78
N LEU A 260 7.13 -1.07 -12.35
CA LEU A 260 7.61 -0.50 -11.08
C LEU A 260 6.59 -0.62 -9.95
N LEU A 261 5.37 -1.07 -10.25
CA LEU A 261 4.31 -1.34 -9.28
C LEU A 261 3.52 -2.56 -9.72
N ASP A 262 3.61 -3.66 -8.97
CA ASP A 262 2.94 -4.92 -9.30
C ASP A 262 1.59 -5.12 -8.61
N MET A 263 1.27 -4.32 -7.59
CA MET A 263 -0.01 -4.36 -6.90
C MET A 263 -1.17 -4.07 -7.87
N ARG A 264 -2.21 -4.92 -7.85
CA ARG A 264 -3.46 -4.65 -8.58
C ARG A 264 -4.29 -3.63 -7.81
N VAL A 265 -4.76 -2.61 -8.51
CA VAL A 265 -5.49 -1.50 -7.89
C VAL A 265 -6.89 -1.37 -8.50
N TYR A 266 -7.90 -1.44 -7.66
CA TYR A 266 -9.21 -0.90 -7.95
C TYR A 266 -9.30 0.50 -7.34
N ALA A 267 -9.40 1.53 -8.16
CA ALA A 267 -9.42 2.92 -7.73
C ALA A 267 -10.85 3.47 -7.69
N MET A 268 -11.29 3.90 -6.51
CA MET A 268 -12.44 4.79 -6.37
C MET A 268 -11.91 6.23 -6.39
N VAL A 269 -12.37 7.02 -7.34
CA VAL A 269 -11.88 8.40 -7.52
C VAL A 269 -12.59 9.33 -6.52
N SER A 270 -11.86 10.30 -5.95
CA SER A 270 -12.45 11.34 -5.10
C SER A 270 -13.51 12.14 -5.89
N ASN A 271 -14.65 12.46 -5.26
CA ASN A 271 -15.77 13.17 -5.90
C ASN A 271 -15.55 14.69 -6.04
N THR A 272 -14.32 15.11 -6.35
CA THR A 272 -14.04 16.50 -6.70
C THR A 272 -14.61 16.84 -8.07
N LYS A 273 -14.93 18.13 -8.29
CA LYS A 273 -15.46 18.58 -9.59
C LYS A 273 -14.51 18.22 -10.73
N GLU A 274 -13.21 18.42 -10.54
CA GLU A 274 -12.18 18.13 -11.56
C GLU A 274 -12.15 16.64 -11.94
N ASN A 275 -12.16 15.77 -10.93
CA ASN A 275 -12.18 14.32 -11.15
C ASN A 275 -13.47 13.87 -11.84
N MET A 276 -14.61 14.40 -11.40
CA MET A 276 -15.91 14.08 -12.00
C MET A 276 -15.98 14.52 -13.45
N ASP A 277 -15.61 15.75 -13.76
CA ASP A 277 -15.60 16.27 -15.14
C ASP A 277 -14.77 15.36 -16.05
N TYR A 278 -13.57 14.96 -15.60
CA TYR A 278 -12.69 14.12 -16.41
C TYR A 278 -13.23 12.67 -16.58
N PHE A 279 -13.53 11.98 -15.47
CA PHE A 279 -13.86 10.55 -15.55
C PHE A 279 -15.27 10.26 -16.05
N LEU A 280 -16.21 11.21 -15.95
CA LEU A 280 -17.52 11.09 -16.58
C LEU A 280 -17.45 11.20 -18.11
N GLU A 281 -16.54 12.01 -18.63
CA GLU A 281 -16.28 12.14 -20.06
C GLU A 281 -15.42 10.99 -20.61
N ALA A 282 -14.29 10.69 -19.95
CA ALA A 282 -13.35 9.66 -20.37
C ALA A 282 -13.87 8.21 -20.21
N GLY A 283 -14.83 8.02 -19.28
CA GLY A 283 -15.36 6.71 -18.95
C GLY A 283 -14.43 5.86 -18.09
N PRO A 284 -14.81 4.59 -17.82
CA PRO A 284 -14.05 3.68 -16.99
C PRO A 284 -12.72 3.27 -17.61
N ILE A 285 -11.66 3.21 -16.78
CA ILE A 285 -10.36 2.65 -17.18
C ILE A 285 -10.27 1.21 -16.70
N LYS A 286 -9.80 0.30 -17.56
CA LYS A 286 -9.53 -1.09 -17.20
C LYS A 286 -8.28 -1.60 -17.92
N THR A 287 -7.28 -1.98 -17.13
CA THR A 287 -6.07 -2.68 -17.58
C THR A 287 -5.92 -4.02 -16.85
N ASN A 288 -4.83 -4.73 -17.03
CA ASN A 288 -4.55 -5.97 -16.28
C ASN A 288 -4.34 -5.75 -14.78
N LYS A 289 -3.92 -4.54 -14.36
CA LYS A 289 -3.58 -4.22 -12.97
C LYS A 289 -4.35 -3.03 -12.40
N LEU A 290 -5.03 -2.22 -13.24
CA LEU A 290 -5.78 -1.04 -12.79
C LEU A 290 -7.23 -1.11 -13.27
N THR A 291 -8.16 -0.88 -12.35
CA THR A 291 -9.57 -0.65 -12.65
C THR A 291 -10.04 0.64 -12.00
N VAL A 292 -10.60 1.56 -12.79
CA VAL A 292 -11.18 2.83 -12.33
C VAL A 292 -12.59 2.91 -12.86
N ARG A 293 -13.62 2.83 -12.01
CA ARG A 293 -15.02 2.86 -12.46
C ARG A 293 -16.03 3.31 -11.41
N SER A 294 -15.55 3.86 -10.32
CA SER A 294 -16.43 4.35 -9.25
C SER A 294 -15.86 5.60 -8.60
N PHE A 295 -16.72 6.39 -8.00
CA PHE A 295 -16.37 7.54 -7.18
C PHE A 295 -16.51 7.20 -5.71
N LYS A 296 -15.65 7.79 -4.88
CA LYS A 296 -15.78 7.81 -3.44
C LYS A 296 -16.61 9.04 -3.06
N VAL A 297 -17.75 8.81 -2.46
CA VAL A 297 -18.65 9.86 -1.92
C VAL A 297 -18.60 9.79 -0.39
N TYR A 298 -18.61 10.96 0.26
CA TYR A 298 -18.58 11.13 1.72
C TYR A 298 -19.93 11.59 2.22
#